data_e0f51c758837ba5c7cdb5ee042f5babf
#
_entry.id   e0f51c758837ba5c7cdb5ee042f5babf
#
_cell.length_a   1.000
_cell.length_b   1.000
_cell.length_c   1.000
_cell.angle_alpha   90.00
_cell.angle_beta   90.00
_cell.angle_gamma   90.00
#
_symmetry.space_group_name_H-M   'P 1'
#
loop_
_entity.id
_entity.type
_entity.pdbx_description
1 polymer ?
#
loop_
_entity_poly.entity_id
_entity_poly.type
_entity_poly.pdbx_seq_one_letter_code
_entity_poly.pdbx_strand_id
1 'polypeptide(L)'
;MPDCLEMPYQPAVIGAETLDPDAVKGAPFEQNIYRLGGNSCLSGDYMGSWKFERPLSVGDRVVFKDMIHYTTVKTNMFNGISHPSIAMLHADGRLEMYKVFGYEDYRDRMC
;
A
#
# COMPACT_ATOMS: atom_id res chain seq x y z
N MET A 1 -2.27 5.49 -0.53
CA MET A 1 -1.08 5.83 0.26
C MET A 1 -0.20 6.76 -0.55
N PRO A 2 -0.31 8.06 -0.36
CA PRO A 2 0.26 9.04 -1.29
C PRO A 2 1.79 9.19 -1.23
N ASP A 3 2.46 8.63 -0.25
CA ASP A 3 3.88 8.92 -0.03
C ASP A 3 4.85 7.79 -0.38
N CYS A 4 4.37 6.80 -1.11
CA CYS A 4 5.20 5.64 -1.46
C CYS A 4 6.33 5.97 -2.44
N LEU A 5 6.20 7.02 -3.23
CA LEU A 5 7.27 7.46 -4.15
C LEU A 5 8.50 8.03 -3.45
N GLU A 6 8.35 8.48 -2.22
CA GLU A 6 9.49 8.98 -1.45
C GLU A 6 10.25 7.87 -0.71
N MET A 7 9.79 6.64 -0.83
CA MET A 7 10.52 5.49 -0.32
C MET A 7 11.76 5.25 -1.17
N PRO A 8 12.94 5.10 -0.56
CA PRO A 8 14.18 4.86 -1.31
C PRO A 8 14.27 3.47 -1.91
N TYR A 9 13.26 2.65 -1.71
CA TYR A 9 13.20 1.27 -2.20
C TYR A 9 11.75 0.84 -2.47
N GLN A 10 11.58 -0.10 -3.38
CA GLN A 10 10.30 -0.77 -3.59
C GLN A 10 10.11 -1.84 -2.51
N PRO A 11 9.00 -1.82 -1.76
CA PRO A 11 8.80 -2.77 -0.68
C PRO A 11 8.60 -4.19 -1.21
N ALA A 12 9.03 -5.18 -0.42
CA ALA A 12 8.73 -6.57 -0.71
C ALA A 12 7.25 -6.88 -0.39
N VAL A 13 6.65 -7.74 -1.21
CA VAL A 13 5.28 -8.24 -1.04
C VAL A 13 5.35 -9.73 -0.77
N ILE A 14 4.56 -10.20 0.22
CA ILE A 14 4.48 -11.64 0.51
C ILE A 14 3.81 -12.36 -0.66
N GLY A 15 4.46 -13.41 -1.18
CA GLY A 15 3.95 -14.22 -2.29
C GLY A 15 4.08 -13.56 -3.66
N ALA A 16 4.95 -12.56 -3.81
CA ALA A 16 5.21 -11.92 -5.09
C ALA A 16 6.68 -11.55 -5.26
N GLU A 17 7.13 -11.57 -6.50
CA GLU A 17 8.46 -11.12 -6.90
C GLU A 17 8.42 -9.62 -7.23
N THR A 18 9.35 -8.86 -6.65
CA THR A 18 9.53 -7.44 -6.95
C THR A 18 10.16 -7.26 -8.33
N LEU A 19 9.55 -6.44 -9.16
CA LEU A 19 10.03 -6.18 -10.52
C LEU A 19 10.68 -4.81 -10.62
N ASP A 20 11.79 -4.75 -11.35
CA ASP A 20 12.41 -3.48 -11.71
C ASP A 20 11.47 -2.68 -12.62
N PRO A 21 11.24 -1.37 -12.34
CA PRO A 21 10.40 -0.53 -13.19
C PRO A 21 10.79 -0.52 -14.66
N ASP A 22 12.08 -0.63 -14.96
CA ASP A 22 12.58 -0.63 -16.33
C ASP A 22 12.37 -1.98 -17.03
N ALA A 23 12.35 -3.07 -16.29
CA ALA A 23 12.06 -4.40 -16.83
C ALA A 23 10.60 -4.56 -17.28
N VAL A 24 9.69 -3.75 -16.74
CA VAL A 24 8.25 -3.80 -17.07
C VAL A 24 7.87 -2.88 -18.22
N LYS A 25 8.69 -1.89 -18.53
CA LYS A 25 8.48 -0.98 -19.67
C LYS A 25 8.62 -1.74 -20.99
N GLY A 26 7.51 -1.86 -21.72
CA GLY A 26 7.50 -2.54 -23.04
C GLY A 26 7.49 -4.06 -22.96
N ALA A 27 7.40 -4.65 -21.78
CA ALA A 27 7.20 -6.07 -21.65
C ALA A 27 5.81 -6.47 -22.17
N PRO A 28 5.64 -7.64 -22.81
CA PRO A 28 4.33 -8.14 -23.16
C PRO A 28 3.48 -8.31 -21.88
N PHE A 29 2.17 -8.10 -22.03
CA PHE A 29 1.24 -8.27 -20.92
C PHE A 29 1.32 -9.71 -20.37
N GLU A 30 1.81 -9.83 -19.14
CA GLU A 30 1.81 -11.09 -18.41
C GLU A 30 0.67 -11.06 -17.38
N GLN A 31 -0.09 -12.15 -17.31
CA GLN A 31 -1.33 -12.24 -16.52
C GLN A 31 -1.17 -12.03 -15.02
N ASN A 32 0.05 -12.18 -14.49
CA ASN A 32 0.32 -12.13 -13.06
C ASN A 32 1.16 -10.92 -12.63
N ILE A 33 1.39 -9.97 -13.52
CA ILE A 33 2.13 -8.74 -13.22
C ILE A 33 1.13 -7.62 -12.96
N TYR A 34 1.26 -6.99 -11.78
CA TYR A 34 0.40 -5.90 -11.37
C TYR A 34 1.23 -4.70 -10.91
N ARG A 35 0.85 -3.53 -11.37
CA ARG A 35 1.27 -2.27 -10.78
C ARG A 35 0.28 -1.91 -9.69
N LEU A 36 0.77 -1.81 -8.45
CA LEU A 36 -0.07 -1.55 -7.30
C LEU A 36 -0.11 -0.04 -6.99
N GLY A 37 -1.29 0.46 -6.72
CA GLY A 37 -1.53 1.86 -6.41
C GLY A 37 -2.65 2.02 -5.40
N GLY A 38 -2.73 3.22 -4.82
CA GLY A 38 -3.82 3.61 -3.95
C GLY A 38 -5.02 4.16 -4.74
N ASN A 39 -5.92 4.79 -4.03
CA ASN A 39 -7.19 5.30 -4.55
C ASN A 39 -7.28 6.84 -4.53
N SER A 40 -6.17 7.54 -4.34
CA SER A 40 -6.13 8.99 -4.45
C SER A 40 -5.80 9.43 -5.89
N CYS A 41 -6.07 10.69 -6.22
CA CYS A 41 -5.66 11.27 -7.51
C CYS A 41 -4.21 11.73 -7.53
N LEU A 42 -3.45 11.51 -6.46
CA LEU A 42 -2.05 11.88 -6.37
C LEU A 42 -1.20 10.97 -7.26
N SER A 43 -0.38 11.55 -8.12
CA SER A 43 0.48 10.78 -9.03
C SER A 43 1.49 9.87 -8.30
N GLY A 44 1.79 10.19 -7.05
CA GLY A 44 2.62 9.41 -6.14
C GLY A 44 1.94 8.21 -5.48
N ASP A 45 0.67 7.98 -5.73
CA ASP A 45 -0.07 6.90 -5.08
C ASP A 45 0.11 5.54 -5.80
N TYR A 46 1.30 5.33 -6.35
CA TYR A 46 1.73 4.06 -6.94
C TYR A 46 3.01 3.57 -6.26
N MET A 47 3.02 2.29 -5.91
CA MET A 47 4.08 1.70 -5.10
C MET A 47 5.12 0.94 -5.92
N GLY A 48 4.80 0.51 -7.10
CA GLY A 48 5.66 -0.31 -7.95
C GLY A 48 4.92 -1.44 -8.63
N SER A 49 5.68 -2.40 -9.17
CA SER A 49 5.14 -3.55 -9.88
C SER A 49 5.68 -4.85 -9.29
N TRP A 50 4.81 -5.85 -9.22
CA TRP A 50 5.14 -7.18 -8.71
C TRP A 50 4.54 -8.28 -9.57
N LYS A 51 5.24 -9.40 -9.65
CA LYS A 51 4.75 -10.62 -10.27
C LYS A 51 4.28 -11.57 -9.17
N PHE A 52 3.01 -11.90 -9.20
CA PHE A 52 2.40 -12.82 -8.24
C PHE A 52 2.43 -14.25 -8.76
N GLU A 53 2.32 -15.23 -7.86
CA GLU A 53 2.28 -16.66 -8.22
C GLU A 53 0.99 -17.02 -8.96
N ARG A 54 -0.08 -16.26 -8.74
CA ARG A 54 -1.39 -16.43 -9.40
C ARG A 54 -2.00 -15.07 -9.75
N PRO A 55 -2.97 -15.02 -10.68
CA PRO A 55 -3.73 -13.81 -10.93
C PRO A 55 -4.45 -13.32 -9.65
N LEU A 56 -4.46 -12.01 -9.46
CA LEU A 56 -5.21 -11.40 -8.36
C LEU A 56 -6.69 -11.22 -8.74
N SER A 57 -7.54 -11.36 -7.74
CA SER A 57 -8.97 -11.11 -7.83
C SER A 57 -9.37 -10.00 -6.87
N VAL A 58 -10.48 -9.34 -7.15
CA VAL A 58 -11.05 -8.34 -6.24
C VAL A 58 -11.33 -9.00 -4.89
N GLY A 59 -10.85 -8.38 -3.81
CA GLY A 59 -10.94 -8.92 -2.45
C GLY A 59 -9.69 -9.66 -1.97
N ASP A 60 -8.74 -9.96 -2.86
CA ASP A 60 -7.45 -10.52 -2.43
C ASP A 60 -6.68 -9.54 -1.57
N ARG A 61 -5.99 -10.07 -0.56
CA ARG A 61 -5.15 -9.28 0.34
C ARG A 61 -3.71 -9.27 -0.16
N VAL A 62 -3.12 -8.08 -0.19
CA VAL A 62 -1.71 -7.88 -0.51
C VAL A 62 -1.00 -7.37 0.74
N VAL A 63 0.07 -8.04 1.14
CA VAL A 63 0.82 -7.69 2.34
C VAL A 63 2.20 -7.19 1.96
N PHE A 64 2.44 -5.92 2.22
CA PHE A 64 3.74 -5.28 2.07
C PHE A 64 4.54 -5.44 3.35
N LYS A 65 5.82 -5.74 3.22
CA LYS A 65 6.74 -5.87 4.35
C LYS A 65 7.45 -4.55 4.65
N ASP A 66 7.83 -4.38 5.88
CA ASP A 66 8.76 -3.33 6.34
C ASP A 66 8.33 -1.90 5.96
N MET A 67 7.01 -1.64 6.01
CA MET A 67 6.43 -0.37 5.61
C MET A 67 6.29 0.65 6.75
N ILE A 68 6.71 0.30 7.96
CA ILE A 68 6.40 1.10 9.15
C ILE A 68 7.12 2.46 9.21
N HIS A 69 8.32 2.57 8.62
CA HIS A 69 9.21 3.69 8.89
C HIS A 69 8.65 5.03 8.44
N TYR A 70 8.42 5.20 7.16
CA TYR A 70 7.90 6.45 6.59
C TYR A 70 6.40 6.42 6.35
N THR A 71 5.84 5.29 6.01
CA THR A 71 4.42 5.19 5.65
C THR A 71 3.49 5.59 6.79
N THR A 72 3.83 5.27 8.03
CA THR A 72 2.98 5.62 9.18
C THR A 72 2.95 7.13 9.42
N VAL A 73 4.07 7.82 9.30
CA VAL A 73 4.17 9.26 9.61
C VAL A 73 3.86 10.16 8.42
N LYS A 74 4.07 9.68 7.20
CA LYS A 74 3.84 10.46 5.97
C LYS A 74 2.45 10.26 5.38
N THR A 75 1.73 9.22 5.76
CA THR A 75 0.35 8.99 5.28
C THR A 75 -0.53 10.17 5.65
N ASN A 76 -1.28 10.66 4.69
CA ASN A 76 -2.17 11.80 4.85
C ASN A 76 -3.61 11.46 4.40
N MET A 77 -4.52 12.38 4.59
CA MET A 77 -5.94 12.23 4.24
C MET A 77 -6.31 12.98 2.95
N PHE A 78 -5.37 13.09 2.04
CA PHE A 78 -5.63 13.73 0.76
C PHE A 78 -6.83 13.11 0.04
N ASN A 79 -7.67 13.92 -0.56
CA ASN A 79 -8.99 13.55 -1.13
C ASN A 79 -10.00 13.01 -0.10
N GLY A 80 -9.82 13.24 1.20
CA GLY A 80 -10.71 12.72 2.24
C GLY A 80 -10.60 11.22 2.48
N ILE A 81 -9.54 10.59 1.98
CA ILE A 81 -9.28 9.16 2.19
C ILE A 81 -8.77 8.98 3.61
N SER A 82 -9.41 8.11 4.38
CA SER A 82 -9.01 7.84 5.75
C SER A 82 -7.62 7.22 5.83
N HIS A 83 -6.89 7.54 6.91
CA HIS A 83 -5.70 6.79 7.26
C HIS A 83 -6.02 5.30 7.44
N PRO A 84 -5.10 4.39 7.07
CA PRO A 84 -5.23 2.99 7.42
C PRO A 84 -5.20 2.82 8.93
N SER A 85 -5.98 1.88 9.45
CA SER A 85 -5.97 1.54 10.86
C SER A 85 -4.59 1.01 11.29
N ILE A 86 -4.25 1.25 12.56
CA ILE A 86 -3.02 0.75 13.16
C ILE A 86 -3.37 -0.37 14.13
N ALA A 87 -2.78 -1.53 13.93
CA ALA A 87 -3.05 -2.71 14.74
C ALA A 87 -1.79 -3.54 14.95
N MET A 88 -1.82 -4.41 15.95
CA MET A 88 -0.82 -5.43 16.17
C MET A 88 -1.41 -6.82 15.96
N LEU A 89 -0.78 -7.61 15.12
CA LEU A 89 -1.06 -9.04 15.00
C LEU A 89 -0.11 -9.81 15.90
N HIS A 90 -0.67 -10.44 16.94
CA HIS A 90 0.09 -11.26 17.89
C HIS A 90 0.39 -12.65 17.30
N ALA A 91 1.41 -13.31 17.84
CA ALA A 91 1.83 -14.64 17.39
C ALA A 91 0.75 -15.72 17.52
N ASP A 92 -0.20 -15.55 18.44
CA ASP A 92 -1.36 -16.42 18.62
C ASP A 92 -2.52 -16.16 17.61
N GLY A 93 -2.34 -15.20 16.71
CA GLY A 93 -3.33 -14.79 15.73
C GLY A 93 -4.31 -13.71 16.21
N ARG A 94 -4.22 -13.26 17.44
CA ARG A 94 -5.05 -12.18 17.97
C ARG A 94 -4.69 -10.84 17.34
N LEU A 95 -5.69 -10.11 16.85
CA LEU A 95 -5.53 -8.76 16.32
C LEU A 95 -5.92 -7.73 17.38
N GLU A 96 -4.99 -6.87 17.76
CA GLU A 96 -5.20 -5.76 18.68
C GLU A 96 -5.21 -4.43 17.92
N MET A 97 -6.35 -3.73 17.95
CA MET A 97 -6.51 -2.45 17.27
C MET A 97 -6.01 -1.31 18.15
N TYR A 98 -4.99 -0.60 17.71
CA TYR A 98 -4.46 0.57 18.42
C TYR A 98 -5.16 1.87 18.03
N LYS A 99 -5.42 2.05 16.75
CA LYS A 99 -6.07 3.25 16.23
C LYS A 99 -6.93 2.91 15.03
N VAL A 100 -8.16 3.37 15.05
CA VAL A 100 -9.07 3.40 13.90
C VAL A 100 -9.37 4.85 13.58
N PHE A 101 -9.22 5.25 12.33
CA PHE A 101 -9.47 6.60 11.88
C PHE A 101 -10.84 6.71 11.22
N GLY A 102 -11.55 7.78 11.52
CA GLY A 102 -12.87 8.06 10.97
C GLY A 102 -12.97 9.42 10.31
N TYR A 103 -14.18 9.80 9.93
CA TYR A 103 -14.46 11.10 9.31
C TYR A 103 -14.06 12.28 10.20
N GLU A 104 -14.20 12.13 11.52
CA GLU A 104 -13.85 13.16 12.50
C GLU A 104 -12.38 13.55 12.43
N ASP A 105 -11.50 12.59 12.22
CA ASP A 105 -10.06 12.85 12.09
C ASP A 105 -9.77 13.76 10.87
N TYR A 106 -10.47 13.54 9.76
CA TYR A 106 -10.37 14.38 8.57
C TYR A 106 -10.96 15.78 8.81
N ARG A 107 -12.20 15.84 9.32
CA ARG A 107 -12.91 17.09 9.61
C ARG A 107 -12.09 17.97 10.55
N ASP A 108 -11.59 17.41 11.64
CA ASP A 108 -10.89 18.17 12.68
C ASP A 108 -9.52 18.67 12.21
N ARG A 109 -8.97 18.04 11.18
CA ARG A 109 -7.77 18.52 10.50
C ARG A 109 -8.04 19.76 9.62
N MET A 110 -9.25 19.87 9.08
CA MET A 110 -9.64 20.93 8.14
C MET A 110 -10.15 22.20 8.83
N CYS A 111 -10.56 22.09 10.08
CA CYS A 111 -11.14 23.22 10.83
C CYS A 111 -10.18 23.71 11.90
#